data_9ed20743bdfe960aa53aa8f6ed66c997
#
_entry.id   9ed20743bdfe960aa53aa8f6ed66c997
#
_cell.length_a   1.000
_cell.length_b   1.000
_cell.length_c   1.000
_cell.angle_alpha   90.00
_cell.angle_beta   90.00
_cell.angle_gamma   90.00
#
_symmetry.space_group_name_H-M   'P 1'
#
loop_
_entity.id
_entity.type
_entity.pdbx_description
1 polymer ?
#
loop_
_entity_poly.entity_id
_entity_poly.type
_entity_poly.pdbx_seq_one_letter_code
_entity_poly.pdbx_strand_id
1 'polypeptide(L)'
;MMGRLGDWVLGAACRRLADWKRQGLQCPGRLSVNVSTKQLQDHDLPARLVAIVEDHGLTPEAFELEITESSMMADPEGALHIMEQLSEAGFALAIDDFGTGYSSLSYLKRFSVDQIKIDISFVRDMLSDKDDYAIVKAIIAMADSLGLKTTAEGVEHPAQAGALAELGCHFVQGFHFGRPVPAAEFAGQWLHTPALEDEI
;
A
#
# COMPACT_ATOMS: atom_id res chain seq x y z
N MET A 1 9.15 -0.59 22.04
CA MET A 1 9.11 -2.01 21.62
C MET A 1 8.46 -2.16 20.22
N MET A 2 7.36 -1.46 19.90
CA MET A 2 6.71 -1.56 18.57
C MET A 2 7.52 -0.94 17.43
N GLY A 3 8.28 0.16 17.63
CA GLY A 3 9.16 0.71 16.59
C GLY A 3 10.19 -0.31 16.09
N ARG A 4 10.80 -1.06 16.99
CA ARG A 4 11.77 -2.12 16.66
C ARG A 4 11.17 -3.28 15.84
N LEU A 5 9.87 -3.57 16.01
CA LEU A 5 9.18 -4.60 15.21
C LEU A 5 8.96 -4.10 13.77
N GLY A 6 8.50 -2.86 13.60
CA GLY A 6 8.34 -2.28 12.26
C GLY A 6 9.67 -2.18 11.50
N ASP A 7 10.73 -1.74 12.18
CA ASP A 7 12.09 -1.71 11.60
C ASP A 7 12.55 -3.11 11.17
N TRP A 8 12.25 -4.13 11.98
CA TRP A 8 12.56 -5.53 11.66
C TRP A 8 11.75 -6.03 10.45
N VAL A 9 10.46 -5.67 10.35
CA VAL A 9 9.59 -6.03 9.20
C VAL A 9 10.14 -5.43 7.92
N LEU A 10 10.43 -4.11 7.91
CA LEU A 10 11.00 -3.46 6.73
C LEU A 10 12.36 -4.10 6.37
N GLY A 11 13.24 -4.32 7.34
CA GLY A 11 14.52 -4.98 7.09
C GLY A 11 14.37 -6.42 6.56
N ALA A 12 13.33 -7.16 6.98
CA ALA A 12 13.01 -8.48 6.43
C ALA A 12 12.53 -8.38 4.98
N ALA A 13 11.70 -7.40 4.67
CA ALA A 13 11.22 -7.09 3.32
C ALA A 13 12.39 -6.70 2.40
N CYS A 14 13.28 -5.81 2.87
CA CYS A 14 14.49 -5.41 2.14
C CYS A 14 15.39 -6.60 1.81
N ARG A 15 15.70 -7.45 2.80
CA ARG A 15 16.49 -8.66 2.56
C ARG A 15 15.87 -9.54 1.49
N ARG A 16 14.56 -9.74 1.54
CA ARG A 16 13.85 -10.58 0.57
C ARG A 16 13.90 -10.00 -0.83
N LEU A 17 13.65 -8.70 -0.97
CA LEU A 17 13.69 -8.02 -2.26
C LEU A 17 15.10 -8.00 -2.86
N ALA A 18 16.13 -7.76 -2.02
CA ALA A 18 17.53 -7.84 -2.44
C ALA A 18 17.94 -9.26 -2.86
N ASP A 19 17.43 -10.31 -2.19
CA ASP A 19 17.63 -11.70 -2.56
C ASP A 19 17.03 -12.01 -3.94
N TRP A 20 15.81 -11.58 -4.20
CA TRP A 20 15.15 -11.75 -5.49
C TRP A 20 15.90 -11.03 -6.61
N LYS A 21 16.31 -9.78 -6.37
CA LYS A 21 17.12 -9.00 -7.33
C LYS A 21 18.44 -9.69 -7.66
N ARG A 22 19.14 -10.28 -6.65
CA ARG A 22 20.38 -11.05 -6.89
C ARG A 22 20.16 -12.33 -7.69
N GLN A 23 18.97 -12.92 -7.62
CA GLN A 23 18.57 -14.09 -8.42
C GLN A 23 18.08 -13.70 -9.82
N GLY A 24 18.10 -12.43 -10.19
CA GLY A 24 17.59 -11.94 -11.47
C GLY A 24 16.06 -11.89 -11.55
N LEU A 25 15.36 -12.06 -10.43
CA LEU A 25 13.90 -11.97 -10.37
C LEU A 25 13.48 -10.51 -10.23
N GLN A 26 12.50 -10.09 -11.03
CA GLN A 26 11.91 -8.76 -10.94
C GLN A 26 10.58 -8.80 -10.19
N CYS A 27 10.45 -7.91 -9.22
CA CYS A 27 9.17 -7.61 -8.61
C CYS A 27 8.45 -6.56 -9.48
N PRO A 28 7.27 -6.85 -10.05
CA PRO A 28 6.62 -5.95 -11.00
C PRO A 28 6.00 -4.70 -10.37
N GLY A 29 6.06 -4.58 -9.04
CA GLY A 29 5.50 -3.46 -8.29
C GLY A 29 6.33 -3.12 -7.06
N ARG A 30 5.73 -2.34 -6.18
CA ARG A 30 6.29 -2.01 -4.87
C ARG A 30 5.96 -3.07 -3.85
N LEU A 31 6.81 -3.19 -2.83
CA LEU A 31 6.54 -4.05 -1.69
C LEU A 31 5.89 -3.23 -0.58
N SER A 32 4.65 -3.54 -0.25
CA SER A 32 3.89 -2.81 0.78
C SER A 32 4.32 -3.22 2.19
N VAL A 33 4.45 -2.21 3.06
CA VAL A 33 4.81 -2.40 4.48
C VAL A 33 3.95 -1.49 5.35
N ASN A 34 3.30 -2.07 6.35
CA ASN A 34 2.47 -1.34 7.30
C ASN A 34 3.31 -0.50 8.27
N VAL A 35 2.87 0.74 8.49
CA VAL A 35 3.41 1.68 9.48
C VAL A 35 2.39 1.87 10.61
N SER A 36 2.80 1.55 11.83
CA SER A 36 1.93 1.69 12.99
C SER A 36 1.81 3.15 13.47
N THR A 37 0.70 3.46 14.17
CA THR A 37 0.47 4.77 14.81
C THR A 37 1.67 5.26 15.64
N LYS A 38 2.30 4.33 16.39
CA LYS A 38 3.47 4.69 17.22
C LYS A 38 4.72 5.05 16.41
N GLN A 39 4.88 4.45 15.24
CA GLN A 39 5.97 4.79 14.34
C GLN A 39 5.70 6.15 13.70
N LEU A 40 4.47 6.42 13.28
CA LEU A 40 4.08 7.70 12.67
C LEU A 40 4.22 8.90 13.63
N GLN A 41 4.30 8.67 14.95
CA GLN A 41 4.57 9.70 15.96
C GLN A 41 6.08 9.92 16.25
N ASP A 42 6.95 9.15 15.59
CA ASP A 42 8.40 9.22 15.78
C ASP A 42 9.04 10.10 14.70
N HIS A 43 9.53 11.27 15.06
CA HIS A 43 10.14 12.22 14.13
C HIS A 43 11.38 11.66 13.41
N ASP A 44 12.06 10.66 13.99
CA ASP A 44 13.23 10.02 13.37
C ASP A 44 12.83 8.90 12.39
N LEU A 45 11.53 8.63 12.23
CA LEU A 45 11.04 7.54 11.37
C LEU A 45 11.55 7.66 9.92
N PRO A 46 11.43 8.82 9.22
CA PRO A 46 11.85 8.91 7.82
C PRO A 46 13.32 8.57 7.62
N ALA A 47 14.20 9.19 8.39
CA ALA A 47 15.64 8.94 8.30
C ALA A 47 16.01 7.48 8.61
N ARG A 48 15.34 6.87 9.59
CA ARG A 48 15.55 5.49 9.96
C ARG A 48 15.10 4.50 8.88
N LEU A 49 13.92 4.72 8.25
CA LEU A 49 13.44 3.84 7.18
C LEU A 49 14.34 3.95 5.93
N VAL A 50 14.78 5.15 5.56
CA VAL A 50 15.74 5.36 4.47
C VAL A 50 17.03 4.57 4.75
N ALA A 51 17.64 4.72 5.94
CA ALA A 51 18.86 4.01 6.29
C ALA A 51 18.69 2.48 6.20
N ILE A 52 17.54 1.92 6.67
CA ILE A 52 17.28 0.49 6.56
C ILE A 52 17.23 0.03 5.10
N VAL A 53 16.62 0.80 4.21
CA VAL A 53 16.50 0.45 2.79
C VAL A 53 17.85 0.53 2.10
N GLU A 54 18.61 1.61 2.32
CA GLU A 54 19.93 1.84 1.73
C GLU A 54 20.98 0.83 2.20
N ASP A 55 20.94 0.39 3.46
CA ASP A 55 21.81 -0.65 4.02
C ASP A 55 21.68 -1.99 3.28
N HIS A 56 20.58 -2.20 2.55
CA HIS A 56 20.36 -3.40 1.73
C HIS A 56 20.60 -3.17 0.23
N GLY A 57 21.12 -1.99 -0.16
CA GLY A 57 21.40 -1.64 -1.56
C GLY A 57 20.11 -1.44 -2.38
N LEU A 58 19.04 -1.02 -1.74
CA LEU A 58 17.75 -0.72 -2.34
C LEU A 58 17.46 0.78 -2.26
N THR A 59 16.39 1.20 -2.91
CA THR A 59 15.92 2.58 -2.85
C THR A 59 14.47 2.64 -2.35
N PRO A 60 14.06 3.76 -1.70
CA PRO A 60 12.72 3.91 -1.13
C PRO A 60 11.58 3.67 -2.13
N GLU A 61 11.77 3.98 -3.42
CA GLU A 61 10.78 3.81 -4.48
C GLU A 61 10.34 2.35 -4.68
N ALA A 62 11.13 1.39 -4.18
CA ALA A 62 10.77 -0.03 -4.21
C ALA A 62 9.69 -0.40 -3.18
N PHE A 63 9.32 0.52 -2.30
CA PHE A 63 8.40 0.28 -1.19
C PHE A 63 7.20 1.22 -1.23
N GLU A 64 6.08 0.70 -0.75
CA GLU A 64 4.88 1.44 -0.41
C GLU A 64 4.64 1.31 1.09
N LEU A 65 4.42 2.42 1.77
CA LEU A 65 4.13 2.43 3.21
C LEU A 65 2.61 2.59 3.40
N GLU A 66 2.01 1.61 4.06
CA GLU A 66 0.58 1.59 4.35
C GLU A 66 0.32 2.17 5.75
N ILE A 67 -0.48 3.21 5.81
CA ILE A 67 -0.79 3.96 7.04
C ILE A 67 -2.30 3.97 7.21
N THR A 68 -2.83 3.43 8.30
CA THR A 68 -4.27 3.40 8.51
C THR A 68 -4.84 4.80 8.70
N GLU A 69 -6.08 5.01 8.25
CA GLU A 69 -6.82 6.26 8.41
C GLU A 69 -6.81 6.76 9.86
N SER A 70 -7.07 5.85 10.80
CA SER A 70 -7.08 6.16 12.24
C SER A 70 -5.72 6.57 12.79
N SER A 71 -4.61 6.05 12.23
CA SER A 71 -3.25 6.42 12.63
C SER A 71 -2.92 7.86 12.26
N MET A 72 -3.35 8.31 11.07
CA MET A 72 -3.17 9.69 10.63
C MET A 72 -3.99 10.68 11.45
N MET A 73 -5.23 10.28 11.81
CA MET A 73 -6.15 11.14 12.57
C MET A 73 -5.82 11.24 14.06
N ALA A 74 -4.93 10.40 14.59
CA ALA A 74 -4.48 10.49 15.99
C ALA A 74 -3.67 11.78 16.27
N ASP A 75 -2.85 12.23 15.32
CA ASP A 75 -2.12 13.51 15.30
C ASP A 75 -1.94 13.97 13.85
N PRO A 76 -2.94 14.65 13.26
CA PRO A 76 -2.92 14.98 11.84
C PRO A 76 -1.78 15.89 11.41
N GLU A 77 -1.39 16.86 12.23
CA GLU A 77 -0.30 17.78 11.87
C GLU A 77 1.08 17.10 11.98
N GLY A 78 1.29 16.26 12.99
CA GLY A 78 2.50 15.42 13.09
C GLY A 78 2.57 14.42 11.93
N ALA A 79 1.45 13.77 11.60
CA ALA A 79 1.37 12.83 10.48
C ALA A 79 1.70 13.51 9.14
N LEU A 80 1.16 14.71 8.88
CA LEU A 80 1.46 15.48 7.67
C LEU A 80 2.97 15.67 7.48
N HIS A 81 3.67 16.12 8.52
CA HIS A 81 5.09 16.37 8.44
C HIS A 81 5.92 15.10 8.17
N ILE A 82 5.58 14.00 8.85
CA ILE A 82 6.27 12.71 8.65
C ILE A 82 5.99 12.15 7.25
N MET A 83 4.74 12.19 6.79
CA MET A 83 4.35 11.68 5.48
C MET A 83 4.99 12.49 4.35
N GLU A 84 5.09 13.80 4.48
CA GLU A 84 5.80 14.67 3.53
C GLU A 84 7.27 14.24 3.40
N GLN A 85 7.99 14.07 4.52
CA GLN A 85 9.37 13.62 4.51
C GLN A 85 9.55 12.20 3.91
N LEU A 86 8.62 11.27 4.18
CA LEU A 86 8.65 9.94 3.59
C LEU A 86 8.43 9.98 2.07
N SER A 87 7.48 10.79 1.62
CA SER A 87 7.21 11.02 0.20
C SER A 87 8.41 11.68 -0.50
N GLU A 88 9.02 12.72 0.10
CA GLU A 88 10.24 13.38 -0.42
C GLU A 88 11.44 12.42 -0.49
N ALA A 89 11.52 11.46 0.43
CA ALA A 89 12.53 10.40 0.41
C ALA A 89 12.31 9.36 -0.69
N GLY A 90 11.14 9.35 -1.35
CA GLY A 90 10.81 8.47 -2.48
C GLY A 90 9.92 7.28 -2.14
N PHE A 91 9.46 7.11 -0.89
CA PHE A 91 8.47 6.09 -0.58
C PHE A 91 7.13 6.44 -1.22
N ALA A 92 6.43 5.43 -1.75
CA ALA A 92 5.00 5.58 -2.02
C ALA A 92 4.22 5.46 -0.72
N LEU A 93 3.12 6.21 -0.61
CA LEU A 93 2.27 6.23 0.58
C LEU A 93 0.84 5.82 0.22
N ALA A 94 0.29 4.87 0.97
CA ALA A 94 -1.10 4.43 0.84
C ALA A 94 -1.85 4.64 2.16
N ILE A 95 -3.09 5.14 2.06
CA ILE A 95 -4.02 5.15 3.20
C ILE A 95 -4.73 3.82 3.25
N ASP A 96 -4.57 3.12 4.36
CA ASP A 96 -5.17 1.81 4.62
C ASP A 96 -6.47 1.91 5.44
N ASP A 97 -7.34 0.89 5.34
CA ASP A 97 -8.65 0.80 6.03
C ASP A 97 -9.56 2.02 5.78
N PHE A 98 -9.49 2.62 4.56
CA PHE A 98 -10.19 3.85 4.28
C PHE A 98 -11.71 3.69 4.26
N GLY A 99 -12.40 4.61 4.95
CA GLY A 99 -13.85 4.65 5.07
C GLY A 99 -14.36 4.12 6.41
N THR A 100 -13.52 3.49 7.23
CA THR A 100 -13.91 2.97 8.56
C THR A 100 -13.80 4.01 9.66
N GLY A 101 -13.16 5.15 9.38
CA GLY A 101 -12.90 6.23 10.34
C GLY A 101 -13.60 7.54 10.00
N TYR A 102 -13.22 8.60 10.68
CA TYR A 102 -13.71 9.97 10.48
C TYR A 102 -12.69 10.79 9.67
N SER A 103 -12.45 10.42 8.41
CA SER A 103 -11.58 11.25 7.57
C SER A 103 -12.18 12.62 7.30
N SER A 104 -11.45 13.64 7.66
CA SER A 104 -11.72 14.98 7.15
C SER A 104 -11.13 15.09 5.74
N LEU A 105 -11.96 15.26 4.73
CA LEU A 105 -11.53 15.50 3.34
C LEU A 105 -10.55 16.67 3.21
N SER A 106 -10.61 17.61 4.17
CA SER A 106 -9.66 18.74 4.22
C SER A 106 -8.23 18.30 4.53
N TYR A 107 -8.05 17.27 5.37
CA TYR A 107 -6.76 16.69 5.64
C TYR A 107 -6.29 15.77 4.50
N LEU A 108 -7.19 14.96 3.94
CA LEU A 108 -6.85 14.09 2.81
C LEU A 108 -6.20 14.86 1.66
N LYS A 109 -6.70 16.06 1.36
CA LYS A 109 -6.13 16.94 0.34
C LYS A 109 -4.71 17.45 0.68
N ARG A 110 -4.34 17.47 1.96
CA ARG A 110 -3.04 17.96 2.44
C ARG A 110 -2.00 16.86 2.54
N PHE A 111 -2.43 15.62 2.73
CA PHE A 111 -1.51 14.48 2.82
C PHE A 111 -0.86 14.19 1.47
N SER A 112 0.46 13.99 1.49
CA SER A 112 1.22 13.53 0.32
C SER A 112 1.06 12.02 0.19
N VAL A 113 -0.05 11.57 -0.42
CA VAL A 113 -0.37 10.15 -0.62
C VAL A 113 -0.55 9.85 -2.09
N ASP A 114 -0.25 8.61 -2.49
CA ASP A 114 -0.37 8.13 -3.86
C ASP A 114 -1.63 7.28 -4.06
N GLN A 115 -2.12 6.64 -2.98
CA GLN A 115 -3.14 5.61 -3.08
C GLN A 115 -4.07 5.57 -1.86
N ILE A 116 -5.31 5.14 -2.11
CA ILE A 116 -6.31 4.82 -1.08
C ILE A 116 -6.68 3.34 -1.22
N LYS A 117 -6.64 2.60 -0.10
CA LYS A 117 -7.07 1.21 -0.01
C LYS A 117 -8.46 1.17 0.63
N ILE A 118 -9.43 0.68 -0.13
CA ILE A 118 -10.84 0.58 0.29
C ILE A 118 -10.97 -0.66 1.18
N ASP A 119 -11.42 -0.45 2.41
CA ASP A 119 -11.52 -1.52 3.41
C ASP A 119 -12.42 -2.67 2.95
N ILE A 120 -12.04 -3.88 3.32
CA ILE A 120 -12.73 -5.13 3.02
C ILE A 120 -14.20 -5.13 3.46
N SER A 121 -14.55 -4.42 4.54
CA SER A 121 -15.92 -4.39 5.05
C SER A 121 -16.92 -3.84 4.03
N PHE A 122 -16.51 -2.89 3.19
CA PHE A 122 -17.35 -2.35 2.11
C PHE A 122 -17.30 -3.22 0.85
N VAL A 123 -16.15 -3.82 0.54
CA VAL A 123 -15.96 -4.63 -0.68
C VAL A 123 -16.68 -5.96 -0.58
N ARG A 124 -16.72 -6.57 0.62
CA ARG A 124 -17.29 -7.90 0.82
C ARG A 124 -18.75 -7.99 0.40
N ASP A 125 -19.56 -7.03 0.83
CA ASP A 125 -21.00 -7.07 0.67
C ASP A 125 -21.52 -6.15 -0.46
N MET A 126 -20.65 -5.45 -1.20
CA MET A 126 -20.99 -4.45 -2.21
C MET A 126 -21.97 -4.90 -3.31
N LEU A 127 -22.00 -6.20 -3.64
CA LEU A 127 -22.92 -6.72 -4.66
C LEU A 127 -24.32 -7.00 -4.11
N SER A 128 -24.49 -7.12 -2.81
CA SER A 128 -25.75 -7.43 -2.13
C SER A 128 -26.30 -6.26 -1.32
N ASP A 129 -25.43 -5.34 -0.90
CA ASP A 129 -25.76 -4.14 -0.14
C ASP A 129 -25.58 -2.88 -1.00
N LYS A 130 -26.66 -2.09 -1.15
CA LYS A 130 -26.65 -0.86 -1.96
C LYS A 130 -25.87 0.28 -1.31
N ASP A 131 -25.81 0.29 0.01
CA ASP A 131 -25.09 1.32 0.76
C ASP A 131 -23.60 1.09 0.66
N ASP A 132 -23.12 -0.15 0.80
CA ASP A 132 -21.73 -0.51 0.59
C ASP A 132 -21.29 -0.22 -0.86
N TYR A 133 -22.12 -0.57 -1.85
CA TYR A 133 -21.85 -0.23 -3.25
C TYR A 133 -21.72 1.28 -3.47
N ALA A 134 -22.61 2.07 -2.85
CA ALA A 134 -22.58 3.52 -2.96
C ALA A 134 -21.34 4.13 -2.30
N ILE A 135 -20.90 3.57 -1.15
CA ILE A 135 -19.67 3.97 -0.46
C ILE A 135 -18.45 3.69 -1.33
N VAL A 136 -18.30 2.45 -1.84
CA VAL A 136 -17.18 2.08 -2.72
C VAL A 136 -17.11 3.00 -3.93
N LYS A 137 -18.25 3.23 -4.60
CA LYS A 137 -18.34 4.14 -5.74
C LYS A 137 -17.94 5.58 -5.39
N ALA A 138 -18.37 6.07 -4.23
CA ALA A 138 -18.04 7.42 -3.79
C ALA A 138 -16.55 7.57 -3.48
N ILE A 139 -15.92 6.57 -2.83
CA ILE A 139 -14.48 6.56 -2.54
C ILE A 139 -13.67 6.58 -3.85
N ILE A 140 -14.01 5.72 -4.83
CA ILE A 140 -13.32 5.67 -6.12
C ILE A 140 -13.42 7.03 -6.84
N ALA A 141 -14.62 7.60 -6.93
CA ALA A 141 -14.83 8.89 -7.61
C ALA A 141 -14.10 10.05 -6.91
N MET A 142 -14.04 10.03 -5.59
CA MET A 142 -13.29 11.01 -4.79
C MET A 142 -11.79 10.87 -5.04
N ALA A 143 -11.25 9.66 -4.97
CA ALA A 143 -9.83 9.39 -5.20
C ALA A 143 -9.40 9.85 -6.61
N ASP A 144 -10.18 9.51 -7.63
CA ASP A 144 -9.94 9.94 -9.02
C ASP A 144 -9.90 11.48 -9.14
N SER A 145 -10.85 12.16 -8.49
CA SER A 145 -10.91 13.63 -8.47
C SER A 145 -9.69 14.28 -7.79
N LEU A 146 -9.02 13.56 -6.91
CA LEU A 146 -7.80 13.98 -6.22
C LEU A 146 -6.52 13.51 -6.92
N GLY A 147 -6.62 12.76 -8.01
CA GLY A 147 -5.49 12.17 -8.72
C GLY A 147 -4.84 11.00 -7.99
N LEU A 148 -5.56 10.36 -7.05
CA LEU A 148 -5.09 9.24 -6.25
C LEU A 148 -5.50 7.91 -6.89
N LYS A 149 -4.66 6.90 -6.76
CA LYS A 149 -5.02 5.53 -7.14
C LYS A 149 -5.90 4.88 -6.07
N THR A 150 -6.65 3.86 -6.47
CA THR A 150 -7.47 3.07 -5.55
C THR A 150 -7.11 1.59 -5.62
N THR A 151 -7.06 0.94 -4.46
CA THR A 151 -7.02 -0.52 -4.32
C THR A 151 -8.22 -0.96 -3.52
N ALA A 152 -9.02 -1.89 -4.04
CA ALA A 152 -10.10 -2.52 -3.27
C ALA A 152 -9.58 -3.82 -2.64
N GLU A 153 -9.77 -3.94 -1.33
CA GLU A 153 -9.30 -5.09 -0.56
C GLU A 153 -10.39 -6.15 -0.34
N GLY A 154 -9.97 -7.38 -0.10
CA GLY A 154 -10.88 -8.46 0.25
C GLY A 154 -11.74 -8.97 -0.91
N VAL A 155 -11.27 -8.83 -2.16
CA VAL A 155 -11.97 -9.37 -3.34
C VAL A 155 -11.87 -10.90 -3.32
N GLU A 156 -13.02 -11.56 -3.17
CA GLU A 156 -13.11 -13.04 -3.12
C GLU A 156 -13.81 -13.63 -4.33
N HIS A 157 -14.58 -12.84 -5.09
CA HIS A 157 -15.37 -13.30 -6.21
C HIS A 157 -15.09 -12.51 -7.50
N PRO A 158 -15.12 -13.19 -8.69
CA PRO A 158 -14.93 -12.52 -9.99
C PRO A 158 -15.92 -11.38 -10.24
N ALA A 159 -17.15 -11.50 -9.74
CA ALA A 159 -18.19 -10.50 -9.90
C ALA A 159 -17.84 -9.18 -9.15
N GLN A 160 -17.18 -9.26 -8.00
CA GLN A 160 -16.67 -8.07 -7.29
C GLN A 160 -15.58 -7.38 -8.12
N ALA A 161 -14.62 -8.17 -8.63
CA ALA A 161 -13.55 -7.63 -9.49
C ALA A 161 -14.11 -6.93 -10.73
N GLY A 162 -15.12 -7.52 -11.38
CA GLY A 162 -15.81 -6.92 -12.54
C GLY A 162 -16.50 -5.59 -12.19
N ALA A 163 -17.27 -5.56 -11.10
CA ALA A 163 -17.96 -4.35 -10.65
C ALA A 163 -16.98 -3.23 -10.26
N LEU A 164 -15.88 -3.57 -9.58
CA LEU A 164 -14.82 -2.62 -9.21
C LEU A 164 -14.12 -2.05 -10.45
N ALA A 165 -13.86 -2.88 -11.47
CA ALA A 165 -13.29 -2.42 -12.73
C ALA A 165 -14.25 -1.46 -13.47
N GLU A 166 -15.57 -1.76 -13.50
CA GLU A 166 -16.59 -0.87 -14.08
C GLU A 166 -16.68 0.47 -13.34
N LEU A 167 -16.43 0.50 -12.01
CA LEU A 167 -16.37 1.72 -11.22
C LEU A 167 -15.07 2.51 -11.42
N GLY A 168 -14.07 1.96 -12.12
CA GLY A 168 -12.78 2.60 -12.35
C GLY A 168 -11.76 2.39 -11.22
N CYS A 169 -11.92 1.35 -10.39
CA CYS A 169 -10.91 0.98 -9.41
C CYS A 169 -9.62 0.55 -10.10
N HIS A 170 -8.47 1.09 -9.66
CA HIS A 170 -7.19 0.87 -10.32
C HIS A 170 -6.59 -0.51 -10.03
N PHE A 171 -6.70 -0.95 -8.80
CA PHE A 171 -6.15 -2.21 -8.33
C PHE A 171 -7.16 -2.95 -7.46
N VAL A 172 -7.02 -4.26 -7.41
CA VAL A 172 -7.85 -5.15 -6.59
C VAL A 172 -6.96 -6.18 -5.89
N GLN A 173 -7.24 -6.46 -4.62
CA GLN A 173 -6.50 -7.41 -3.81
C GLN A 173 -7.47 -8.32 -3.05
N GLY A 174 -7.17 -9.62 -3.00
CA GLY A 174 -7.98 -10.56 -2.22
C GLY A 174 -7.76 -12.02 -2.59
N PHE A 175 -8.46 -12.89 -1.90
CA PHE A 175 -8.31 -14.36 -2.05
C PHE A 175 -8.75 -14.89 -3.42
N HIS A 176 -9.48 -14.09 -4.19
CA HIS A 176 -9.78 -14.43 -5.58
C HIS A 176 -8.50 -14.56 -6.43
N PHE A 177 -7.49 -13.74 -6.17
CA PHE A 177 -6.23 -13.74 -6.93
C PHE A 177 -5.18 -14.65 -6.30
N GLY A 178 -5.16 -14.76 -4.98
CA GLY A 178 -4.23 -15.63 -4.26
C GLY A 178 -4.31 -15.44 -2.75
N ARG A 179 -4.00 -16.50 -2.02
CA ARG A 179 -3.81 -16.43 -0.56
C ARG A 179 -2.38 -16.07 -0.22
N PRO A 180 -2.10 -15.50 0.97
CA PRO A 180 -0.74 -15.30 1.42
C PRO A 180 0.04 -16.61 1.43
N VAL A 181 1.22 -16.58 0.82
CA VAL A 181 2.12 -17.74 0.71
C VAL A 181 3.53 -17.37 1.17
N PRO A 182 4.37 -18.34 1.54
CA PRO A 182 5.78 -18.09 1.83
C PRO A 182 6.50 -17.42 0.65
N ALA A 183 7.47 -16.56 0.95
CA ALA A 183 8.17 -15.76 -0.06
C ALA A 183 8.84 -16.60 -1.19
N ALA A 184 9.28 -17.82 -0.90
CA ALA A 184 9.85 -18.71 -1.91
C ALA A 184 8.78 -19.23 -2.89
N GLU A 185 7.59 -19.53 -2.39
CA GLU A 185 6.44 -19.94 -3.20
C GLU A 185 5.92 -18.78 -4.04
N PHE A 186 5.81 -17.58 -3.44
CA PHE A 186 5.44 -16.36 -4.16
C PHE A 186 6.40 -16.10 -5.33
N ALA A 187 7.72 -16.18 -5.09
CA ALA A 187 8.71 -15.97 -6.13
C ALA A 187 8.55 -16.96 -7.30
N GLY A 188 8.28 -18.23 -7.01
CA GLY A 188 8.08 -19.25 -8.04
C GLY A 188 6.79 -19.09 -8.85
N GLN A 189 5.75 -18.48 -8.26
CA GLN A 189 4.45 -18.30 -8.91
C GLN A 189 4.33 -16.99 -9.68
N TRP A 190 4.91 -15.90 -9.16
CA TRP A 190 4.61 -14.53 -9.59
C TRP A 190 5.81 -13.73 -10.09
N LEU A 191 7.05 -14.12 -9.72
CA LEU A 191 8.22 -13.40 -10.16
C LEU A 191 8.85 -14.11 -11.38
N HIS A 192 9.13 -13.33 -12.40
CA HIS A 192 9.74 -13.84 -13.63
C HIS A 192 11.14 -13.25 -13.82
N THR A 193 12.04 -14.04 -14.38
CA THR A 193 13.27 -13.49 -14.96
C THR A 193 12.85 -12.68 -16.19
N PRO A 194 13.30 -11.41 -16.36
CA PRO A 194 13.04 -10.69 -17.59
C PRO A 194 13.55 -11.53 -18.75
N ALA A 195 12.75 -11.64 -19.80
CA ALA A 195 13.27 -12.16 -21.07
C ALA A 195 14.46 -11.27 -21.46
N LEU A 196 15.61 -11.86 -21.76
CA LEU A 196 16.70 -11.14 -22.39
C LEU A 196 16.10 -10.54 -23.66
N GLU A 197 15.96 -9.21 -23.73
CA GLU A 197 15.70 -8.56 -25.00
C GLU A 197 16.88 -8.98 -25.89
N ASP A 198 16.61 -9.79 -26.90
CA ASP A 198 17.58 -10.13 -27.92
C ASP A 198 18.04 -8.80 -28.53
N GLU A 199 19.25 -8.37 -28.20
CA GLU A 199 19.94 -7.30 -28.90
C GLU A 199 20.06 -7.74 -30.38
N ILE A 200 19.21 -7.16 -31.24
CA ILE A 200 19.36 -7.21 -32.70
C ILE A 200 20.02 -5.92 -33.14
#